data_36c495b49c29322878a74a9a42046e53
#
_entry.id   36c495b49c29322878a74a9a42046e53
#
_cell.length_a   1.000
_cell.length_b   1.000
_cell.length_c   1.000
_cell.angle_alpha   90.00
_cell.angle_beta   90.00
_cell.angle_gamma   90.00
#
_symmetry.space_group_name_H-M   'P 1'
#
loop_
_entity.id
_entity.type
_entity.pdbx_description
1 polymer ?
#
loop_
_entity_poly.entity_id
_entity_poly.type
_entity_poly.pdbx_seq_one_letter_code
_entity_poly.pdbx_strand_id
1 'polypeptide(L)'
;MGRVFASMSTSIDGYITGPNDRLEMPLGEGGDRLHEWLYDLESWRKPHGLEGGEVTTDGDLLDEAIQRTGAVVMGRRMFDFAEGPWGENPPFHVPVFVVTHRAREPLVKEGGTTFTFVT
;
A
#
# COMPACT_ATOMS: atom_id res chain seq x y z
N MET A 1 -9.57 -17.09 14.79
CA MET A 1 -9.79 -15.64 14.91
C MET A 1 -8.68 -14.89 14.19
N GLY A 2 -9.05 -13.89 13.44
CA GLY A 2 -8.09 -13.05 12.72
C GLY A 2 -7.25 -12.18 13.66
N ARG A 3 -6.13 -11.71 13.12
CA ARG A 3 -5.25 -10.77 13.80
C ARG A 3 -5.16 -9.48 12.97
N VAL A 4 -4.98 -8.36 13.64
CA VAL A 4 -4.69 -7.08 12.99
C VAL A 4 -3.22 -6.77 13.22
N PHE A 5 -2.53 -6.38 12.15
CA PHE A 5 -1.14 -5.95 12.22
C PHE A 5 -0.92 -4.72 11.35
N ALA A 6 0.11 -3.95 11.65
CA ALA A 6 0.57 -2.85 10.84
C ALA A 6 2.04 -3.05 10.50
N SER A 7 2.40 -2.76 9.25
CA SER A 7 3.78 -2.83 8.79
C SER A 7 4.11 -1.54 8.06
N MET A 8 5.14 -0.83 8.51
CA MET A 8 5.51 0.49 8.01
C MET A 8 7.00 0.56 7.75
N SER A 9 7.38 1.18 6.63
CA SER A 9 8.75 1.64 6.43
C SER A 9 8.91 2.97 7.15
N THR A 10 9.91 3.06 8.03
CA THR A 10 10.14 4.26 8.84
C THR A 10 11.58 4.73 8.73
N SER A 11 11.78 6.04 8.94
CA SER A 11 13.11 6.58 9.20
C SER A 11 13.59 6.17 10.61
N ILE A 12 14.87 6.35 10.89
CA ILE A 12 15.45 6.02 12.20
C ILE A 12 14.78 6.80 13.31
N ASP A 13 14.36 8.04 13.03
CA ASP A 13 13.67 8.93 13.97
C ASP A 13 12.13 8.82 13.91
N GLY A 14 11.60 7.79 13.23
CA GLY A 14 10.19 7.39 13.34
C GLY A 14 9.21 8.02 12.38
N TYR A 15 9.67 8.66 11.32
CA TYR A 15 8.78 9.23 10.29
C TYR A 15 8.44 8.21 9.21
N ILE A 16 7.19 8.21 8.75
CA ILE A 16 6.69 7.34 7.68
C ILE A 16 6.49 8.09 6.35
N THR A 17 6.65 9.39 6.36
CA THR A 17 6.57 10.26 5.18
C THR A 17 7.53 11.44 5.35
N GLY A 18 7.88 12.09 4.24
CA GLY A 18 8.55 13.39 4.26
C GLY A 18 7.59 14.53 4.53
N PRO A 19 8.11 15.75 4.74
CA PRO A 19 7.26 16.93 4.94
C PRO A 19 6.51 17.31 3.67
N ASN A 20 5.45 18.12 3.85
CA ASN A 20 4.68 18.71 2.76
C ASN A 20 4.06 17.68 1.80
N ASP A 21 3.58 16.56 2.33
CA ASP A 21 2.85 15.57 1.55
C ASP A 21 1.59 16.17 0.93
N ARG A 22 1.37 15.88 -0.34
CA ARG A 22 0.25 16.37 -1.13
C ARG A 22 -0.06 15.42 -2.27
N LEU A 23 -1.12 15.68 -3.01
CA LEU A 23 -1.57 14.79 -4.08
C LEU A 23 -0.48 14.52 -5.13
N GLU A 24 0.29 15.54 -5.51
CA GLU A 24 1.39 15.43 -6.49
C GLU A 24 2.64 14.79 -5.89
N MET A 25 2.72 14.71 -4.58
CA MET A 25 3.85 14.15 -3.84
C MET A 25 3.33 13.39 -2.60
N PRO A 26 2.72 12.23 -2.79
CA PRO A 26 1.98 11.52 -1.72
C PRO A 26 2.83 11.13 -0.51
N LEU A 27 4.11 10.89 -0.72
CA LEU A 27 5.05 10.52 0.35
C LEU A 27 5.81 11.71 0.93
N GLY A 28 5.50 12.94 0.46
CA GLY A 28 6.20 14.14 0.89
C GLY A 28 7.61 14.27 0.33
N GLU A 29 8.29 15.34 0.68
CA GLU A 29 9.65 15.62 0.22
C GLU A 29 10.63 14.58 0.76
N GLY A 30 11.28 13.84 -0.14
CA GLY A 30 12.24 12.79 0.22
C GLY A 30 11.62 11.51 0.78
N GLY A 31 10.31 11.42 0.89
CA GLY A 31 9.63 10.25 1.46
C GLY A 31 9.77 8.97 0.64
N ASP A 32 9.99 9.08 -0.66
CA ASP A 32 10.25 7.92 -1.52
C ASP A 32 11.46 7.10 -1.07
N ARG A 33 12.42 7.74 -0.43
CA ARG A 33 13.64 7.07 0.07
C ARG A 33 13.34 6.00 1.11
N LEU A 34 12.21 6.11 1.81
CA LEU A 34 11.78 5.10 2.79
C LEU A 34 11.37 3.79 2.12
N HIS A 35 11.07 3.81 0.83
CA HIS A 35 10.56 2.66 0.08
C HIS A 35 11.51 2.16 -1.02
N GLU A 36 12.62 2.85 -1.28
CA GLU A 36 13.57 2.47 -2.34
C GLU A 36 14.08 1.03 -2.19
N TRP A 37 14.27 0.57 -0.96
CA TRP A 37 14.73 -0.79 -0.69
C TRP A 37 13.75 -1.89 -1.15
N LEU A 38 12.47 -1.53 -1.35
CA LEU A 38 11.43 -2.46 -1.82
C LEU A 38 11.43 -2.62 -3.34
N TYR A 39 11.74 -1.56 -4.09
CA TYR A 39 11.40 -1.47 -5.51
C TYR A 39 12.12 -2.50 -6.38
N ASP A 40 13.28 -2.97 -5.98
CA ASP A 40 14.05 -3.99 -6.67
C ASP A 40 13.73 -5.42 -6.23
N LEU A 41 12.87 -5.61 -5.24
CA LEU A 41 12.48 -6.92 -4.76
C LEU A 41 11.40 -7.55 -5.64
N GLU A 42 11.59 -8.81 -6.02
CA GLU A 42 10.58 -9.58 -6.74
C GLU A 42 9.24 -9.57 -5.99
N SER A 43 9.28 -9.72 -4.66
CA SER A 43 8.11 -9.74 -3.79
C SER A 43 7.28 -8.46 -3.85
N TRP A 44 7.93 -7.31 -4.10
CA TRP A 44 7.23 -6.04 -4.28
C TRP A 44 6.75 -5.87 -5.73
N ARG A 45 7.59 -6.26 -6.69
CA ARG A 45 7.34 -6.06 -8.12
C ARG A 45 6.16 -6.89 -8.62
N LYS A 46 6.07 -8.14 -8.20
CA LYS A 46 5.05 -9.09 -8.65
C LYS A 46 3.60 -8.64 -8.39
N PRO A 47 3.21 -8.20 -7.17
CA PRO A 47 1.87 -7.67 -6.94
C PRO A 47 1.54 -6.41 -7.74
N HIS A 48 2.57 -5.66 -8.15
CA HIS A 48 2.43 -4.47 -8.98
C HIS A 48 2.41 -4.77 -10.50
N GLY A 49 2.41 -6.05 -10.88
CA GLY A 49 2.40 -6.44 -12.29
C GLY A 49 3.75 -6.29 -13.00
N LEU A 50 4.84 -6.16 -12.26
CA LEU A 50 6.19 -6.02 -12.79
C LEU A 50 6.94 -7.35 -12.72
N GLU A 51 7.70 -7.68 -13.76
CA GLU A 51 8.52 -8.89 -13.80
C GLU A 51 9.92 -8.65 -13.23
N GLY A 52 10.56 -9.75 -12.80
CA GLY A 52 11.92 -9.73 -12.30
C GLY A 52 12.06 -9.18 -10.90
N GLY A 53 13.28 -8.92 -10.51
CA GLY A 53 13.64 -8.41 -9.19
C GLY A 53 14.49 -9.39 -8.39
N GLU A 54 15.02 -8.92 -7.27
CA GLU A 54 15.88 -9.71 -6.39
C GLU A 54 15.05 -10.57 -5.44
N VAL A 55 15.55 -11.77 -5.15
CA VAL A 55 15.00 -12.66 -4.14
C VAL A 55 15.90 -12.62 -2.92
N THR A 56 15.40 -12.07 -1.82
CA THR A 56 16.17 -11.84 -0.60
C THR A 56 15.38 -12.25 0.64
N THR A 57 16.03 -12.28 1.79
CA THR A 57 15.34 -12.51 3.09
C THR A 57 14.31 -11.42 3.36
N ASP A 58 14.58 -10.17 3.00
CA ASP A 58 13.62 -9.07 3.11
C ASP A 58 12.39 -9.32 2.23
N GLY A 59 12.60 -9.84 1.03
CA GLY A 59 11.52 -10.26 0.15
C GLY A 59 10.68 -11.38 0.72
N ASP A 60 11.30 -12.36 1.38
CA ASP A 60 10.58 -13.46 2.02
C ASP A 60 9.66 -12.95 3.14
N LEU A 61 10.13 -11.98 3.93
CA LEU A 61 9.31 -11.35 4.97
C LEU A 61 8.13 -10.58 4.38
N LEU A 62 8.35 -9.90 3.27
CA LEU A 62 7.28 -9.19 2.56
C LEU A 62 6.25 -10.18 2.00
N ASP A 63 6.69 -11.26 1.38
CA ASP A 63 5.81 -12.33 0.88
C ASP A 63 4.95 -12.93 1.99
N GLU A 64 5.55 -13.22 3.14
CA GLU A 64 4.83 -13.72 4.30
C GLU A 64 3.74 -12.76 4.76
N ALA A 65 4.05 -11.47 4.83
CA ALA A 65 3.08 -10.45 5.22
C ALA A 65 1.93 -10.37 4.21
N ILE A 66 2.23 -10.41 2.92
CA ILE A 66 1.22 -10.39 1.84
C ILE A 66 0.31 -11.63 1.94
N GLN A 67 0.90 -12.81 2.09
CA GLN A 67 0.15 -14.07 2.16
C GLN A 67 -0.77 -14.15 3.39
N ARG A 68 -0.39 -13.53 4.50
CA ARG A 68 -1.20 -13.47 5.71
C ARG A 68 -2.33 -12.47 5.63
N THR A 69 -2.28 -11.55 4.68
CA THR A 69 -3.24 -10.45 4.58
C THR A 69 -4.51 -10.92 3.85
N GLY A 70 -5.62 -10.99 4.56
CA GLY A 70 -6.92 -11.31 3.97
C GLY A 70 -7.73 -10.06 3.62
N ALA A 71 -7.45 -8.94 4.25
CA ALA A 71 -8.07 -7.64 3.97
C ALA A 71 -7.16 -6.51 4.46
N VAL A 72 -7.36 -5.32 3.92
CA VAL A 72 -6.61 -4.11 4.31
C VAL A 72 -7.59 -3.06 4.84
N VAL A 73 -7.18 -2.35 5.87
CA VAL A 73 -7.90 -1.17 6.38
C VAL A 73 -6.99 0.04 6.25
N MET A 74 -7.51 1.12 5.69
CA MET A 74 -6.76 2.36 5.56
C MET A 74 -7.63 3.59 5.81
N GLY A 75 -6.98 4.72 6.09
CA GLY A 75 -7.65 6.01 6.21
C GLY A 75 -7.94 6.63 4.84
N ARG A 76 -8.87 7.58 4.83
CA ARG A 76 -9.30 8.25 3.61
C ARG A 76 -8.18 9.05 2.95
N ARG A 77 -7.33 9.72 3.71
CA ARG A 77 -6.23 10.51 3.15
C ARG A 77 -5.25 9.65 2.36
N MET A 78 -4.90 8.49 2.89
CA MET A 78 -4.05 7.54 2.17
C MET A 78 -4.69 7.11 0.85
N PHE A 79 -5.96 6.78 0.87
CA PHE A 79 -6.70 6.42 -0.34
C PHE A 79 -6.71 7.57 -1.36
N ASP A 80 -7.06 8.79 -0.93
CA ASP A 80 -7.16 9.95 -1.83
C ASP A 80 -5.80 10.26 -2.50
N PHE A 81 -4.70 10.06 -1.80
CA PHE A 81 -3.36 10.31 -2.34
C PHE A 81 -2.88 9.21 -3.29
N ALA A 82 -3.31 7.98 -3.07
CA ALA A 82 -2.79 6.83 -3.78
C ALA A 82 -3.71 6.27 -4.87
N GLU A 83 -4.98 6.68 -4.91
CA GLU A 83 -5.95 6.19 -5.90
C GLU A 83 -5.42 6.35 -7.34
N GLY A 84 -4.89 7.52 -7.67
CA GLY A 84 -4.31 7.79 -8.99
C GLY A 84 -3.09 6.91 -9.30
N PRO A 85 -2.05 6.94 -8.47
CA PRO A 85 -0.86 6.12 -8.66
C PRO A 85 -1.11 4.61 -8.70
N TRP A 86 -2.08 4.09 -7.95
CA TRP A 86 -2.42 2.67 -7.99
C TRP A 86 -3.13 2.24 -9.28
N GLY A 87 -3.82 3.16 -9.98
CA GLY A 87 -4.52 2.86 -11.24
C GLY A 87 -5.55 1.75 -11.12
N GLU A 88 -5.65 0.92 -12.17
CA GLU A 88 -6.63 -0.18 -12.25
C GLU A 88 -6.12 -1.51 -11.64
N ASN A 89 -4.85 -1.59 -11.28
CA ASN A 89 -4.27 -2.77 -10.66
C ASN A 89 -3.55 -2.45 -9.36
N PRO A 90 -4.27 -2.00 -8.30
CA PRO A 90 -3.67 -1.79 -7.00
C PRO A 90 -3.01 -3.07 -6.47
N PRO A 91 -1.93 -2.98 -5.70
CA PRO A 91 -1.13 -4.14 -5.32
C PRO A 91 -1.75 -5.06 -4.27
N PHE A 92 -2.95 -4.77 -3.81
CA PHE A 92 -3.55 -5.48 -2.67
C PHE A 92 -4.15 -6.83 -3.05
N HIS A 93 -4.96 -6.90 -4.12
CA HIS A 93 -5.67 -8.11 -4.60
C HIS A 93 -6.53 -8.78 -3.51
N VAL A 94 -6.94 -8.01 -2.51
CA VAL A 94 -7.83 -8.40 -1.41
C VAL A 94 -8.80 -7.26 -1.13
N PRO A 95 -9.90 -7.48 -0.39
CA PRO A 95 -10.79 -6.38 -0.01
C PRO A 95 -10.03 -5.30 0.78
N VAL A 96 -10.29 -4.05 0.44
CA VAL A 96 -9.73 -2.88 1.14
C VAL A 96 -10.89 -2.06 1.72
N PHE A 97 -10.82 -1.75 2.99
CA PHE A 97 -11.82 -0.95 3.69
C PHE A 97 -11.23 0.42 3.99
N VAL A 98 -11.85 1.47 3.44
CA VAL A 98 -11.41 2.85 3.63
C VAL A 98 -12.30 3.50 4.68
N VAL A 99 -11.73 3.84 5.82
CA VAL A 99 -12.46 4.53 6.90
C VAL A 99 -12.56 6.02 6.56
N THR A 100 -13.78 6.54 6.55
CA THR A 100 -14.05 7.91 6.07
C THR A 100 -15.32 8.47 6.71
N HIS A 101 -15.43 9.79 6.77
CA HIS A 101 -16.67 10.48 7.12
C HIS A 101 -17.52 10.81 5.88
N ARG A 102 -17.00 10.52 4.68
CA ARG A 102 -17.67 10.81 3.40
C ARG A 102 -18.05 9.50 2.71
N ALA A 103 -19.32 9.19 2.71
CA ALA A 103 -19.82 8.00 2.03
C ALA A 103 -19.48 8.03 0.53
N ARG A 104 -19.15 6.89 -0.02
CA ARG A 104 -18.90 6.70 -1.44
C ARG A 104 -19.28 5.26 -1.82
N GLU A 105 -19.73 5.06 -3.04
CA GLU A 105 -19.99 3.74 -3.57
C GLU A 105 -18.70 2.90 -3.65
N PRO A 106 -18.80 1.59 -3.46
CA PRO A 106 -17.65 0.72 -3.61
C PRO A 106 -16.97 0.89 -4.97
N LEU A 107 -15.65 0.83 -4.98
CA LEU A 107 -14.84 0.95 -6.18
C LEU A 107 -14.18 -0.38 -6.50
N VAL A 108 -14.62 -1.01 -7.59
CA VAL A 108 -14.07 -2.29 -8.04
C VAL A 108 -13.00 -2.04 -9.09
N LYS A 109 -11.80 -2.54 -8.85
CA LYS A 109 -10.68 -2.42 -9.77
C LYS A 109 -10.49 -3.71 -10.58
N GLU A 110 -10.02 -3.58 -11.81
CA GLU A 110 -9.85 -4.72 -12.74
C GLU A 110 -8.84 -5.75 -12.21
N GLY A 111 -7.82 -5.32 -11.47
CA GLY A 111 -6.79 -6.19 -10.92
C GLY A 111 -7.19 -7.06 -9.73
N GLY A 112 -8.44 -7.00 -9.28
CA GLY A 112 -8.95 -7.84 -8.19
C GLY A 112 -8.99 -7.18 -6.82
N THR A 113 -8.82 -5.85 -6.74
CA THR A 113 -8.97 -5.07 -5.51
C THR A 113 -10.32 -4.36 -5.50
N THR A 114 -11.07 -4.49 -4.42
CA THR A 114 -12.32 -3.73 -4.21
C THR A 114 -12.14 -2.85 -2.99
N PHE A 115 -12.41 -1.56 -3.16
CA PHE A 115 -12.41 -0.58 -2.08
C PHE A 115 -13.84 -0.36 -1.59
N THR A 116 -14.07 -0.60 -0.30
CA THR A 116 -15.34 -0.34 0.37
C THR A 116 -15.16 0.80 1.36
N PHE A 117 -16.02 1.80 1.29
CA PHE A 117 -15.93 3.01 2.12
C PHE A 117 -16.83 2.85 3.34
N VAL A 118 -16.21 2.90 4.53
CA VAL A 118 -16.88 2.67 5.82
C VAL A 118 -16.98 4.00 6.56
N THR A 119 -18.20 4.43 6.86
CA THR A 119 -18.49 5.67 7.59
C THR A 119 -18.79 5.43 9.06
#